data_47a83b46d78ddf80d837b6751801cd42
#
_entry.id   47a83b46d78ddf80d837b6751801cd42
#
_cell.length_a   1.000
_cell.length_b   1.000
_cell.length_c   1.000
_cell.angle_alpha   90.00
_cell.angle_beta   90.00
_cell.angle_gamma   90.00
#
_symmetry.space_group_name_H-M   'P 1'
#
loop_
_entity.id
_entity.type
_entity.pdbx_description
1 polymer ?
#
loop_
_entity_poly.entity_id
_entity_poly.type
_entity_poly.pdbx_seq_one_letter_code
_entity_poly.pdbx_strand_id
1 'polypeptide(L)'
;VNLRNPAGYAGQNLKSFNDEGRPIKYTVGGSQSQINLKGVSASESSSTSSLDYLAIAIPLGKFGAGFGLLPYSSVGYKLQSFSSEETLQYKYRGEGGINKVFLGLGYQLSNNIRIGVDASYNFGNITNTNIAFGYNEQGEFLQYHTREVNRSDLGGISYNFGIIYTKLLKSNLQFTASGSYAPSTNLKSKNQRNFSTVVVNLDTEQEVALNTIDVDLSEIG
;
A
#
# COMPACT_ATOMS: atom_id res chain seq x y z
N VAL A 1 -17.27 9.41 1.08
CA VAL A 1 -16.41 9.70 -0.09
C VAL A 1 -16.28 8.44 -0.91
N ASN A 2 -16.44 8.53 -2.24
CA ASN A 2 -16.24 7.38 -3.12
C ASN A 2 -14.80 7.36 -3.63
N LEU A 3 -13.97 6.50 -3.04
CA LEU A 3 -12.53 6.41 -3.34
C LEU A 3 -12.22 5.56 -4.59
N ARG A 4 -13.23 4.86 -5.15
CA ARG A 4 -13.05 3.97 -6.32
C ARG A 4 -13.50 4.58 -7.62
N ASN A 5 -14.51 5.46 -7.57
CA ASN A 5 -15.10 6.07 -8.77
C ASN A 5 -15.12 7.59 -8.63
N PRO A 6 -14.29 8.33 -9.38
CA PRO A 6 -14.19 9.79 -9.27
C PRO A 6 -15.46 10.53 -9.70
N ALA A 7 -16.34 9.91 -10.50
CA ALA A 7 -17.65 10.49 -10.80
C ALA A 7 -18.53 10.66 -9.53
N GLY A 8 -18.18 9.97 -8.44
CA GLY A 8 -18.84 10.12 -7.15
C GLY A 8 -18.58 11.45 -6.44
N TYR A 9 -17.56 12.21 -6.84
CA TYR A 9 -17.28 13.57 -6.34
C TYR A 9 -18.23 14.59 -6.93
N ALA A 10 -18.75 14.36 -8.15
CA ALA A 10 -19.64 15.27 -8.82
C ALA A 10 -20.79 15.70 -7.93
N GLY A 11 -21.01 17.01 -7.86
CA GLY A 11 -22.13 17.60 -7.17
C GLY A 11 -23.42 17.05 -7.76
N GLN A 12 -24.25 16.44 -6.95
CA GLN A 12 -25.67 16.30 -7.30
C GLN A 12 -26.35 17.62 -6.89
N ASN A 13 -27.30 18.09 -7.67
CA ASN A 13 -28.28 19.08 -7.25
C ASN A 13 -29.22 18.49 -6.17
N LEU A 14 -28.68 17.76 -5.23
CA LEU A 14 -29.41 17.33 -4.06
C LEU A 14 -29.46 18.54 -3.16
N LYS A 15 -30.63 19.13 -3.06
CA LYS A 15 -30.95 20.03 -1.96
C LYS A 15 -30.55 19.30 -0.66
N SER A 16 -29.66 19.88 0.09
CA SER A 16 -29.39 19.45 1.45
C SER A 16 -30.65 19.65 2.28
N PHE A 17 -30.68 19.04 3.47
CA PHE A 17 -31.83 19.04 4.37
C PHE A 17 -32.45 20.43 4.67
N ASN A 18 -31.77 21.54 4.40
CA ASN A 18 -32.25 22.93 4.61
C ASN A 18 -32.00 23.83 3.40
N ASP A 19 -32.06 23.34 2.17
CA ASP A 19 -31.70 24.13 0.98
C ASP A 19 -30.25 24.68 0.96
N GLU A 20 -29.44 24.31 1.95
CA GLU A 20 -28.02 24.64 2.01
C GLU A 20 -27.20 23.75 1.09
N GLY A 21 -26.07 24.24 0.61
CA GLY A 21 -25.16 23.47 -0.24
C GLY A 21 -24.67 22.18 0.45
N ARG A 22 -24.25 21.20 -0.34
CA ARG A 22 -23.70 19.94 0.20
C ARG A 22 -22.46 20.25 1.07
N PRO A 23 -22.34 19.67 2.27
CA PRO A 23 -21.19 19.92 3.15
C PRO A 23 -19.92 19.28 2.59
N ILE A 24 -18.78 19.83 2.94
CA ILE A 24 -17.47 19.19 2.80
C ILE A 24 -17.48 17.93 3.66
N LYS A 25 -16.99 16.82 3.08
CA LYS A 25 -16.91 15.53 3.77
C LYS A 25 -15.47 15.17 4.05
N TYR A 26 -15.19 14.91 5.31
CA TYR A 26 -13.94 14.30 5.76
C TYR A 26 -14.20 12.84 6.07
N THR A 27 -13.27 11.99 5.73
CA THR A 27 -13.34 10.58 6.07
C THR A 27 -11.95 10.05 6.41
N VAL A 28 -11.88 9.25 7.46
CA VAL A 28 -10.69 8.55 7.90
C VAL A 28 -11.10 7.13 8.24
N GLY A 29 -10.27 6.18 7.89
CA GLY A 29 -10.45 4.77 8.23
C GLY A 29 -9.13 4.17 8.66
N GLY A 30 -9.21 3.25 9.59
CA GLY A 30 -8.09 2.44 10.05
C GLY A 30 -8.56 1.05 10.37
N SER A 31 -7.65 0.11 10.29
CA SER A 31 -7.89 -1.31 10.60
C SER A 31 -6.84 -1.86 11.53
N GLN A 32 -7.24 -2.86 12.30
CA GLN A 32 -6.36 -3.70 13.10
C GLN A 32 -6.55 -5.14 12.66
N SER A 33 -5.47 -5.78 12.25
CA SER A 33 -5.46 -7.19 11.88
C SER A 33 -4.70 -7.99 12.91
N GLN A 34 -5.28 -9.11 13.34
CA GLN A 34 -4.60 -10.10 14.15
C GLN A 34 -4.50 -11.39 13.36
N ILE A 35 -3.27 -11.84 13.12
CA ILE A 35 -2.98 -13.05 12.35
C ILE A 35 -2.45 -14.09 13.32
N ASN A 36 -3.11 -15.25 13.36
CA ASN A 36 -2.65 -16.41 14.12
C ASN A 36 -2.14 -17.46 13.13
N LEU A 37 -0.83 -17.67 13.14
CA LEU A 37 -0.19 -18.70 12.35
C LEU A 37 -0.10 -19.97 13.20
N LYS A 38 -0.62 -21.09 12.68
CA LYS A 38 -0.54 -22.39 13.33
C LYS A 38 0.23 -23.34 12.42
N GLY A 39 1.39 -23.79 12.88
CA GLY A 39 2.16 -24.88 12.29
C GLY A 39 1.92 -26.19 13.03
N VAL A 40 2.56 -27.26 12.56
CA VAL A 40 2.43 -28.59 13.19
C VAL A 40 3.00 -28.61 14.62
N SER A 41 4.05 -27.82 14.88
CA SER A 41 4.81 -27.82 16.15
C SER A 41 4.87 -26.45 16.82
N ALA A 42 4.38 -25.37 16.19
CA ALA A 42 4.43 -24.03 16.75
C ALA A 42 3.20 -23.20 16.35
N SER A 43 2.82 -22.26 17.21
CA SER A 43 1.80 -21.25 16.89
C SER A 43 2.34 -19.88 17.25
N GLU A 44 2.16 -18.91 16.35
CA GLU A 44 2.57 -17.52 16.54
C GLU A 44 1.40 -16.59 16.23
N SER A 45 1.29 -15.49 16.98
CA SER A 45 0.29 -14.45 16.71
C SER A 45 0.97 -13.12 16.45
N SER A 46 0.54 -12.44 15.40
CA SER A 46 1.01 -11.10 15.03
C SER A 46 -0.17 -10.14 14.96
N SER A 47 0.04 -8.92 15.42
CA SER A 47 -0.97 -7.85 15.37
C SER A 47 -0.40 -6.66 14.61
N THR A 48 -1.17 -6.15 13.65
CA THR A 48 -0.79 -4.99 12.84
C THR A 48 -1.93 -3.99 12.81
N SER A 49 -1.62 -2.72 13.07
CA SER A 49 -2.56 -1.60 12.91
C SER A 49 -2.15 -0.77 11.71
N SER A 50 -3.12 -0.39 10.87
CA SER A 50 -2.87 0.43 9.68
C SER A 50 -3.89 1.54 9.53
N LEU A 51 -3.45 2.65 8.90
CA LEU A 51 -4.33 3.67 8.34
C LEU A 51 -4.81 3.17 6.97
N ASP A 52 -6.11 3.05 6.76
CA ASP A 52 -6.64 2.55 5.49
C ASP A 52 -6.90 3.66 4.49
N TYR A 53 -7.34 4.82 4.96
CA TYR A 53 -7.52 6.00 4.12
C TYR A 53 -7.73 7.27 4.94
N LEU A 54 -7.33 8.38 4.34
CA LEU A 54 -7.70 9.74 4.73
C LEU A 54 -8.15 10.46 3.46
N ALA A 55 -9.39 10.98 3.43
CA ALA A 55 -9.88 11.68 2.26
C ALA A 55 -10.84 12.81 2.60
N ILE A 56 -10.86 13.80 1.70
CA ILE A 56 -11.73 14.97 1.75
C ILE A 56 -12.48 15.03 0.42
N ALA A 57 -13.77 15.32 0.46
CA ALA A 57 -14.57 15.62 -0.72
C ALA A 57 -15.25 16.96 -0.58
N ILE A 58 -15.05 17.81 -1.57
CA ILE A 58 -15.52 19.19 -1.62
C ILE A 58 -16.54 19.31 -2.75
N PRO A 59 -17.82 19.50 -2.47
CA PRO A 59 -18.84 19.75 -3.49
C PRO A 59 -18.79 21.20 -3.96
N LEU A 60 -18.82 21.41 -5.29
CA LEU A 60 -18.73 22.71 -5.94
C LEU A 60 -19.85 22.86 -6.99
N GLY A 61 -21.11 22.78 -6.56
CA GLY A 61 -22.27 22.80 -7.45
C GLY A 61 -22.33 21.56 -8.36
N LYS A 62 -22.21 21.73 -9.68
CA LYS A 62 -22.12 20.61 -10.63
C LYS A 62 -20.77 19.89 -10.59
N PHE A 63 -19.74 20.55 -10.09
CA PHE A 63 -18.43 19.98 -9.89
C PHE A 63 -18.29 19.41 -8.47
N GLY A 64 -17.28 18.60 -8.28
CA GLY A 64 -16.80 18.18 -6.98
C GLY A 64 -15.36 17.77 -7.08
N ALA A 65 -14.60 18.03 -6.03
CA ALA A 65 -13.21 17.64 -5.91
C ALA A 65 -13.04 16.62 -4.79
N GLY A 66 -12.13 15.69 -4.98
CA GLY A 66 -11.70 14.75 -3.96
C GLY A 66 -10.19 14.76 -3.83
N PHE A 67 -9.71 14.73 -2.60
CA PHE A 67 -8.29 14.62 -2.29
C PHE A 67 -8.10 13.63 -1.16
N GLY A 68 -7.02 12.84 -1.20
CA GLY A 68 -6.76 11.90 -0.12
C GLY A 68 -5.47 11.13 -0.26
N LEU A 69 -5.20 10.38 0.80
CA LEU A 69 -4.06 9.48 0.95
C LEU A 69 -4.59 8.09 1.29
N LEU A 70 -4.06 7.07 0.59
CA LEU A 70 -4.37 5.68 0.85
C LEU A 70 -3.08 4.84 0.80
N PRO A 71 -2.90 3.87 1.68
CA PRO A 71 -1.99 2.77 1.43
C PRO A 71 -2.45 1.98 0.20
N TYR A 72 -1.54 1.72 -0.73
CA TYR A 72 -1.80 0.93 -1.93
C TYR A 72 -1.39 -0.53 -1.74
N SER A 73 -0.23 -0.73 -1.12
CA SER A 73 0.27 -2.04 -0.72
C SER A 73 1.10 -1.93 0.55
N SER A 74 1.21 -3.01 1.30
CA SER A 74 2.12 -3.10 2.43
C SER A 74 2.83 -4.46 2.42
N VAL A 75 4.09 -4.44 2.86
CA VAL A 75 4.92 -5.62 3.06
C VAL A 75 5.34 -5.62 4.52
N GLY A 76 5.13 -6.75 5.21
CA GLY A 76 5.54 -6.93 6.58
C GLY A 76 5.63 -8.42 6.91
N TYR A 77 6.83 -9.00 6.85
CA TYR A 77 7.06 -10.39 7.23
C TYR A 77 8.43 -10.59 7.88
N LYS A 78 8.49 -11.57 8.76
CA LYS A 78 9.71 -12.14 9.33
C LYS A 78 9.60 -13.65 9.22
N LEU A 79 10.56 -14.28 8.58
CA LEU A 79 10.63 -15.72 8.38
C LEU A 79 11.99 -16.24 8.79
N GLN A 80 12.03 -17.45 9.31
CA GLN A 80 13.26 -18.18 9.65
C GLN A 80 13.23 -19.53 8.92
N SER A 81 14.39 -19.93 8.42
CA SER A 81 14.58 -21.22 7.77
C SER A 81 15.60 -22.03 8.58
N PHE A 82 15.22 -23.24 8.94
CA PHE A 82 16.03 -24.17 9.71
C PHE A 82 16.43 -25.35 8.82
N SER A 83 17.58 -25.97 9.11
CA SER A 83 17.96 -27.24 8.53
C SER A 83 17.13 -28.38 9.12
N SER A 84 17.33 -29.62 8.58
CA SER A 84 16.75 -30.84 9.15
C SER A 84 17.21 -31.13 10.60
N GLU A 85 18.31 -30.51 11.02
CA GLU A 85 18.88 -30.61 12.37
C GLU A 85 18.49 -29.44 13.28
N GLU A 86 17.39 -28.71 12.91
CA GLU A 86 16.89 -27.54 13.62
C GLU A 86 17.89 -26.39 13.75
N THR A 87 18.90 -26.33 12.89
CA THR A 87 19.91 -25.27 12.86
C THR A 87 19.40 -24.10 12.02
N LEU A 88 19.40 -22.85 12.55
CA LEU A 88 18.95 -21.65 11.87
C LEU A 88 19.87 -21.30 10.70
N GLN A 89 19.38 -21.45 9.45
CA GLN A 89 20.19 -21.19 8.25
C GLN A 89 19.97 -19.80 7.68
N TYR A 90 18.72 -19.35 7.62
CA TYR A 90 18.37 -18.07 7.00
C TYR A 90 17.33 -17.33 7.83
N LYS A 91 17.46 -16.02 7.85
CA LYS A 91 16.44 -15.09 8.37
C LYS A 91 16.04 -14.13 7.25
N TYR A 92 14.73 -14.04 6.98
CA TYR A 92 14.17 -13.17 5.96
C TYR A 92 13.27 -12.13 6.63
N ARG A 93 13.42 -10.89 6.23
CA ARG A 93 12.55 -9.80 6.66
C ARG A 93 12.18 -8.94 5.47
N GLY A 94 10.89 -8.67 5.31
CA GLY A 94 10.38 -7.71 4.35
C GLY A 94 9.61 -6.62 5.07
N GLU A 95 9.85 -5.37 4.69
CA GLU A 95 9.16 -4.21 5.25
C GLU A 95 8.95 -3.13 4.21
N GLY A 96 7.95 -2.28 4.44
CA GLY A 96 7.63 -1.16 3.57
C GLY A 96 6.27 -1.26 2.90
N GLY A 97 6.12 -0.55 1.79
CA GLY A 97 4.87 -0.51 1.04
C GLY A 97 4.78 0.70 0.13
N ILE A 98 3.69 0.79 -0.60
CA ILE A 98 3.39 1.87 -1.52
C ILE A 98 2.19 2.63 -1.00
N ASN A 99 2.30 3.93 -0.94
CA ASN A 99 1.21 4.84 -0.64
C ASN A 99 0.76 5.55 -1.93
N LYS A 100 -0.48 5.99 -1.92
CA LYS A 100 -1.12 6.68 -3.03
C LYS A 100 -1.75 7.97 -2.52
N VAL A 101 -1.29 9.11 -3.02
CA VAL A 101 -2.00 10.38 -2.88
C VAL A 101 -2.76 10.65 -4.18
N PHE A 102 -4.00 11.09 -4.07
CA PHE A 102 -4.82 11.35 -5.25
C PHE A 102 -5.50 12.72 -5.20
N LEU A 103 -5.73 13.27 -6.38
CA LEU A 103 -6.60 14.41 -6.62
C LEU A 103 -7.62 14.02 -7.69
N GLY A 104 -8.90 14.06 -7.33
CA GLY A 104 -10.01 13.69 -8.19
C GLY A 104 -10.93 14.87 -8.47
N LEU A 105 -11.48 14.89 -9.67
CA LEU A 105 -12.50 15.85 -10.10
C LEU A 105 -13.69 15.08 -10.67
N GLY A 106 -14.88 15.46 -10.24
CA GLY A 106 -16.13 14.97 -10.78
C GLY A 106 -16.96 16.09 -11.36
N TYR A 107 -17.71 15.79 -12.42
CA TYR A 107 -18.62 16.73 -13.07
C TYR A 107 -19.97 16.09 -13.37
N GLN A 108 -21.04 16.79 -13.06
CA GLN A 108 -22.40 16.41 -13.41
C GLN A 108 -22.73 16.91 -14.82
N LEU A 109 -22.61 15.99 -15.80
CA LEU A 109 -22.85 16.30 -17.21
C LEU A 109 -24.35 16.56 -17.48
N SER A 110 -25.23 15.77 -16.85
CA SER A 110 -26.68 15.93 -16.91
C SER A 110 -27.32 15.52 -15.60
N ASN A 111 -28.64 15.62 -15.47
CA ASN A 111 -29.37 15.18 -14.27
C ASN A 111 -29.17 13.69 -13.97
N ASN A 112 -28.81 12.90 -14.98
CA ASN A 112 -28.70 11.46 -14.89
C ASN A 112 -27.24 10.97 -14.97
N ILE A 113 -26.32 11.75 -15.56
CA ILE A 113 -24.96 11.31 -15.89
C ILE A 113 -23.95 12.17 -15.13
N ARG A 114 -23.03 11.48 -14.46
CA ARG A 114 -21.86 12.07 -13.82
C ARG A 114 -20.60 11.39 -14.34
N ILE A 115 -19.59 12.16 -14.60
CA ILE A 115 -18.27 11.70 -15.04
C ILE A 115 -17.22 12.20 -14.06
N GLY A 116 -16.08 11.56 -14.03
CA GLY A 116 -14.97 11.97 -13.17
C GLY A 116 -13.65 11.42 -13.63
N VAL A 117 -12.61 12.09 -13.17
CA VAL A 117 -11.21 11.67 -13.36
C VAL A 117 -10.46 11.90 -12.06
N ASP A 118 -9.58 11.00 -11.72
CA ASP A 118 -8.54 11.24 -10.71
C ASP A 118 -7.14 10.99 -11.28
N ALA A 119 -6.19 11.77 -10.78
CA ALA A 119 -4.77 11.57 -10.95
C ALA A 119 -4.18 11.23 -9.59
N SER A 120 -3.32 10.24 -9.57
CA SER A 120 -2.71 9.76 -8.32
C SER A 120 -1.21 9.66 -8.47
N TYR A 121 -0.48 10.04 -7.43
CA TYR A 121 0.94 9.78 -7.30
C TYR A 121 1.15 8.62 -6.32
N ASN A 122 1.74 7.56 -6.83
CA ASN A 122 2.11 6.38 -6.04
C ASN A 122 3.59 6.54 -5.64
N PHE A 123 3.90 6.29 -4.37
CA PHE A 123 5.25 6.44 -3.84
C PHE A 123 5.46 5.51 -2.64
N GLY A 124 6.68 5.06 -2.46
CA GLY A 124 7.04 4.22 -1.34
C GLY A 124 8.31 3.44 -1.57
N ASN A 125 8.66 2.61 -0.62
CA ASN A 125 9.79 1.70 -0.74
C ASN A 125 9.43 0.33 -0.17
N ILE A 126 10.11 -0.69 -0.71
CA ILE A 126 10.07 -2.06 -0.21
C ILE A 126 11.50 -2.48 0.05
N THR A 127 11.78 -2.94 1.26
CA THR A 127 13.09 -3.43 1.68
C THR A 127 12.98 -4.89 2.06
N ASN A 128 13.79 -5.73 1.41
CA ASN A 128 13.93 -7.13 1.75
C ASN A 128 15.34 -7.36 2.31
N THR A 129 15.43 -7.94 3.50
CA THR A 129 16.67 -8.27 4.18
C THR A 129 16.77 -9.78 4.32
N ASN A 130 17.89 -10.34 3.88
CA ASN A 130 18.22 -11.74 4.02
C ASN A 130 19.51 -11.86 4.83
N ILE A 131 19.53 -12.73 5.84
CA ILE A 131 20.73 -13.05 6.60
C ILE A 131 20.99 -14.54 6.42
N ALA A 132 22.16 -14.87 5.90
CA ALA A 132 22.68 -16.23 5.84
C ALA A 132 23.63 -16.46 7.02
N PHE A 133 23.31 -17.43 7.85
CA PHE A 133 24.11 -17.81 9.01
C PHE A 133 25.17 -18.81 8.59
N GLY A 134 26.39 -18.60 9.03
CA GLY A 134 27.51 -19.48 8.78
C GLY A 134 27.80 -20.38 9.97
N TYR A 135 28.26 -21.59 9.67
CA TYR A 135 28.69 -22.62 10.65
C TYR A 135 30.06 -23.15 10.25
N ASN A 136 30.86 -23.57 11.23
CA ASN A 136 32.10 -24.27 10.96
C ASN A 136 31.85 -25.76 10.65
N GLU A 137 32.91 -26.50 10.36
CA GLU A 137 32.82 -27.94 10.05
C GLU A 137 32.29 -28.78 11.22
N GLN A 138 32.38 -28.26 12.45
CA GLN A 138 31.88 -28.87 13.66
C GLN A 138 30.41 -28.52 13.96
N GLY A 139 29.78 -27.69 13.10
CA GLY A 139 28.39 -27.22 13.28
C GLY A 139 28.24 -26.09 14.31
N GLU A 140 29.33 -25.45 14.73
CA GLU A 140 29.27 -24.33 15.65
C GLU A 140 29.00 -23.02 14.90
N PHE A 141 28.22 -22.14 15.52
CA PHE A 141 27.81 -20.85 14.98
C PHE A 141 29.00 -19.91 14.82
N LEU A 142 29.22 -19.40 13.60
CA LEU A 142 30.29 -18.45 13.34
C LEU A 142 29.96 -17.07 13.92
N GLN A 143 30.98 -16.25 14.18
CA GLN A 143 30.81 -14.87 14.64
C GLN A 143 30.29 -13.96 13.54
N TYR A 144 30.60 -14.27 12.28
CA TYR A 144 30.31 -13.41 11.12
C TYR A 144 29.33 -14.10 10.16
N HIS A 145 28.33 -13.32 9.76
CA HIS A 145 27.27 -13.78 8.85
C HIS A 145 27.15 -12.83 7.67
N THR A 146 26.49 -13.27 6.61
CA THR A 146 26.26 -12.46 5.43
C THR A 146 24.86 -11.90 5.46
N ARG A 147 24.73 -10.58 5.32
CA ARG A 147 23.44 -9.89 5.17
C ARG A 147 23.36 -9.27 3.79
N GLU A 148 22.26 -9.53 3.12
CA GLU A 148 21.86 -8.90 1.88
C GLU A 148 20.63 -8.01 2.14
N VAL A 149 20.67 -6.78 1.67
CA VAL A 149 19.55 -5.85 1.73
C VAL A 149 19.22 -5.39 0.32
N ASN A 150 18.00 -5.69 -0.12
CA ASN A 150 17.45 -5.24 -1.40
C ASN A 150 16.39 -4.18 -1.13
N ARG A 151 16.61 -2.96 -1.57
CA ARG A 151 15.68 -1.84 -1.46
C ARG A 151 15.22 -1.40 -2.83
N SER A 152 13.91 -1.29 -3.00
CA SER A 152 13.26 -0.77 -4.20
C SER A 152 12.48 0.48 -3.84
N ASP A 153 12.91 1.64 -4.32
CA ASP A 153 12.17 2.90 -4.21
C ASP A 153 11.26 3.03 -5.43
N LEU A 154 9.95 3.10 -5.19
CA LEU A 154 8.91 3.05 -6.21
C LEU A 154 8.19 4.39 -6.31
N GLY A 155 7.96 4.86 -7.54
CA GLY A 155 7.23 6.09 -7.78
C GLY A 155 6.61 6.16 -9.17
N GLY A 156 5.43 6.82 -9.27
CA GLY A 156 4.78 7.00 -10.56
C GLY A 156 3.38 7.56 -10.46
N ILE A 157 2.88 8.03 -11.60
CA ILE A 157 1.54 8.62 -11.73
C ILE A 157 0.60 7.58 -12.32
N SER A 158 -0.61 7.52 -11.80
CA SER A 158 -1.71 6.71 -12.33
C SER A 158 -2.97 7.55 -12.45
N TYR A 159 -3.87 7.13 -13.34
CA TYR A 159 -5.14 7.81 -13.61
C TYR A 159 -6.30 6.84 -13.44
N ASN A 160 -7.46 7.38 -13.09
CA ASN A 160 -8.70 6.61 -13.04
C ASN A 160 -9.85 7.47 -13.56
N PHE A 161 -10.67 6.90 -14.42
CA PHE A 161 -11.84 7.52 -15.01
C PHE A 161 -13.09 6.86 -14.48
N GLY A 162 -14.13 7.64 -14.28
CA GLY A 162 -15.38 7.15 -13.75
C GLY A 162 -16.60 7.70 -14.45
N ILE A 163 -17.63 6.88 -14.47
CA ILE A 163 -18.98 7.27 -14.93
C ILE A 163 -20.01 6.73 -13.96
N ILE A 164 -21.04 7.50 -13.71
CA ILE A 164 -22.21 7.07 -12.94
C ILE A 164 -23.47 7.54 -13.70
N TYR A 165 -24.39 6.61 -13.94
CA TYR A 165 -25.71 6.86 -14.45
C TYR A 165 -26.74 6.62 -13.37
N THR A 166 -27.65 7.58 -13.15
CA THR A 166 -28.71 7.47 -12.15
C THR A 166 -30.03 7.89 -12.78
N LYS A 167 -31.06 7.05 -12.67
CA LYS A 167 -32.40 7.34 -13.17
C LYS A 167 -33.45 6.95 -12.14
N LEU A 168 -34.38 7.85 -11.90
CA LEU A 168 -35.59 7.56 -11.12
C LEU A 168 -36.61 6.84 -12.04
N LEU A 169 -36.95 5.59 -11.73
CA LEU A 169 -37.83 4.77 -12.56
C LEU A 169 -39.31 4.97 -12.20
N LYS A 170 -39.59 5.08 -10.89
CA LYS A 170 -40.91 5.36 -10.30
C LYS A 170 -40.70 6.17 -9.04
N SER A 171 -41.77 6.68 -8.42
CA SER A 171 -41.69 7.62 -7.28
C SER A 171 -40.72 7.20 -6.14
N ASN A 172 -40.45 5.90 -5.99
CA ASN A 172 -39.56 5.41 -4.93
C ASN A 172 -38.48 4.44 -5.40
N LEU A 173 -38.30 4.26 -6.75
CA LEU A 173 -37.30 3.33 -7.28
C LEU A 173 -36.25 4.10 -8.09
N GLN A 174 -35.03 4.09 -7.59
CA GLN A 174 -33.86 4.68 -8.26
C GLN A 174 -32.96 3.57 -8.80
N PHE A 175 -32.69 3.63 -10.10
CA PHE A 175 -31.69 2.79 -10.75
C PHE A 175 -30.36 3.56 -10.80
N THR A 176 -29.27 2.91 -10.38
CA THR A 176 -27.92 3.47 -10.49
C THR A 176 -26.98 2.42 -11.10
N ALA A 177 -26.31 2.79 -12.18
CA ALA A 177 -25.22 2.02 -12.77
C ALA A 177 -23.93 2.83 -12.69
N SER A 178 -22.82 2.17 -12.40
CA SER A 178 -21.52 2.83 -12.31
C SER A 178 -20.42 1.97 -12.92
N GLY A 179 -19.43 2.64 -13.52
CA GLY A 179 -18.23 2.02 -14.06
C GLY A 179 -17.02 2.88 -13.77
N SER A 180 -15.86 2.25 -13.61
CA SER A 180 -14.57 2.92 -13.52
C SER A 180 -13.54 2.18 -14.37
N TYR A 181 -12.61 2.94 -14.93
CA TYR A 181 -11.53 2.43 -15.76
C TYR A 181 -10.21 3.09 -15.35
N ALA A 182 -9.26 2.26 -14.94
CA ALA A 182 -7.90 2.69 -14.66
C ALA A 182 -6.97 2.06 -15.72
N PRO A 183 -6.36 2.88 -16.60
CA PRO A 183 -5.38 2.38 -17.55
C PRO A 183 -4.15 1.83 -16.81
N SER A 184 -3.49 0.85 -17.43
CA SER A 184 -2.23 0.33 -16.91
C SER A 184 -1.18 1.44 -16.89
N THR A 185 -0.42 1.51 -15.80
CA THR A 185 0.66 2.48 -15.64
C THR A 185 1.90 1.78 -15.08
N ASN A 186 3.07 2.20 -15.56
CA ASN A 186 4.33 1.67 -15.06
C ASN A 186 4.84 2.56 -13.92
N LEU A 187 5.13 1.94 -12.79
CA LEU A 187 5.85 2.59 -11.71
C LEU A 187 7.35 2.50 -12.00
N LYS A 188 8.04 3.60 -11.84
CA LYS A 188 9.51 3.62 -11.88
C LYS A 188 10.03 3.00 -10.60
N SER A 189 11.03 2.12 -10.72
CA SER A 189 11.72 1.52 -9.61
C SER A 189 13.19 1.88 -9.64
N LYS A 190 13.71 2.36 -8.51
CA LYS A 190 15.14 2.50 -8.28
C LYS A 190 15.55 1.43 -7.28
N ASN A 191 16.36 0.48 -7.75
CA ASN A 191 16.76 -0.67 -6.95
C ASN A 191 18.19 -0.49 -6.45
N GLN A 192 18.40 -0.82 -5.17
CA GLN A 192 19.71 -0.82 -4.52
C GLN A 192 19.88 -2.17 -3.84
N ARG A 193 21.06 -2.75 -3.96
CA ARG A 193 21.42 -4.02 -3.33
C ARG A 193 22.72 -3.87 -2.56
N ASN A 194 22.68 -4.20 -1.29
CA ASN A 194 23.80 -4.04 -0.39
C ASN A 194 24.14 -5.39 0.24
N PHE A 195 25.41 -5.74 0.23
CA PHE A 195 25.95 -6.87 0.97
C PHE A 195 26.77 -6.38 2.16
N SER A 196 26.60 -6.99 3.29
CA SER A 196 27.39 -6.67 4.49
C SER A 196 27.73 -7.92 5.29
N THR A 197 28.89 -7.88 5.91
CA THR A 197 29.24 -8.81 6.98
C THR A 197 28.61 -8.29 8.27
N VAL A 198 27.87 -9.13 8.98
CA VAL A 198 27.16 -8.76 10.20
C VAL A 198 27.51 -9.70 11.34
N VAL A 199 27.53 -9.15 12.57
CA VAL A 199 27.46 -9.90 13.81
C VAL A 199 26.02 -9.84 14.30
N VAL A 200 25.46 -10.99 14.60
CA VAL A 200 24.05 -11.12 15.05
C VAL A 200 24.03 -11.65 16.47
N ASN A 201 23.39 -10.92 17.36
CA ASN A 201 23.06 -11.42 18.68
C ASN A 201 21.65 -12.04 18.62
N LEU A 202 21.56 -13.35 18.78
CA LEU A 202 20.29 -14.09 18.67
C LEU A 202 19.32 -13.79 19.84
N ASP A 203 19.84 -13.44 21.02
CA ASP A 203 19.01 -13.18 22.19
C ASP A 203 18.31 -11.81 22.12
N THR A 204 19.02 -10.81 21.58
CA THR A 204 18.50 -9.42 21.47
C THR A 204 18.01 -9.08 20.08
N GLU A 205 18.17 -9.96 19.10
CA GLU A 205 17.91 -9.73 17.67
C GLU A 205 18.67 -8.52 17.09
N GLN A 206 19.72 -8.06 17.75
CA GLN A 206 20.53 -6.94 17.28
C GLN A 206 21.53 -7.39 16.22
N GLU A 207 21.62 -6.61 15.17
CA GLU A 207 22.51 -6.81 14.02
C GLU A 207 23.49 -5.64 13.93
N VAL A 208 24.78 -5.93 13.91
CA VAL A 208 25.85 -4.92 13.73
C VAL A 208 26.56 -5.20 12.42
N ALA A 209 26.46 -4.26 11.47
CA ALA A 209 27.19 -4.35 10.20
C ALA A 209 28.64 -3.88 10.41
N LEU A 210 29.59 -4.67 9.91
CA LEU A 210 31.02 -4.35 9.96
C LEU A 210 31.51 -3.72 8.66
N ASN A 211 31.22 -4.35 7.53
CA ASN A 211 31.56 -3.87 6.19
C ASN A 211 30.31 -3.92 5.31
N THR A 212 30.11 -2.88 4.50
CA THR A 212 29.00 -2.82 3.54
C THR A 212 29.55 -2.56 2.14
N ILE A 213 29.07 -3.35 1.19
CA ILE A 213 29.37 -3.19 -0.25
C ILE A 213 28.05 -2.85 -0.91
N ASP A 214 27.99 -1.68 -1.56
CA ASP A 214 26.83 -1.24 -2.30
C ASP A 214 26.94 -1.69 -3.76
N VAL A 215 25.89 -2.33 -4.25
CA VAL A 215 25.77 -2.74 -5.66
C VAL A 215 24.64 -1.92 -6.27
N ASP A 216 24.98 -0.98 -7.13
CA ASP A 216 23.96 -0.22 -7.88
C ASP A 216 23.41 -1.09 -9.01
N LEU A 217 22.12 -1.39 -8.96
CA LEU A 217 21.42 -2.16 -9.98
C LEU A 217 20.69 -1.29 -11.00
N SER A 218 20.91 0.01 -10.97
CA SER A 218 20.23 0.95 -11.88
C SER A 218 20.64 0.78 -13.36
N GLU A 219 21.74 0.08 -13.63
CA GLU A 219 22.24 -0.21 -14.98
C GLU A 219 21.79 -1.59 -15.53
N ILE A 220 21.07 -2.38 -14.75
CA ILE A 220 20.57 -3.71 -15.14
C ILE A 220 19.05 -3.61 -15.38
N GLY A 221 18.67 -2.88 -16.40
CA GLY A 221 17.28 -2.68 -16.83
C GLY A 221 17.06 -3.11 -18.26
#